data_ade1bd1d2afaccf80ff12021a1eb337a
#
_entry.id   ade1bd1d2afaccf80ff12021a1eb337a
#
_cell.length_a   1.000
_cell.length_b   1.000
_cell.length_c   1.000
_cell.angle_alpha   90.00
_cell.angle_beta   90.00
_cell.angle_gamma   90.00
#
_symmetry.space_group_name_H-M   'P 1'
#
loop_
_entity.id
_entity.type
_entity.pdbx_description
1 polymer ?
#
loop_
_entity_poly.entity_id
_entity_poly.type
_entity_poly.pdbx_seq_one_letter_code
_entity_poly.pdbx_strand_id
1 'polypeptide(L)'
;MPTYDFPQDHRDAQLALHRTRAAYEQYAAGLPWSATPMPGWEADKQLHSTYRSGKPDSPGYSQEQAAEVARYQAELLRLSIEVSTHPYWSTLDSGVVGARMALKHAHETAGDEAA
;
A
#
# COMPACT_ATOMS: atom_id res chain seq x y z
N MET A 1 7.55 8.71 26.50
CA MET A 1 7.56 8.35 25.07
C MET A 1 8.69 9.05 24.37
N PRO A 2 9.54 8.33 23.67
CA PRO A 2 10.58 9.00 22.91
C PRO A 2 9.98 9.86 21.80
N THR A 3 10.54 11.05 21.65
CA THR A 3 10.11 12.00 20.64
C THR A 3 11.14 11.98 19.51
N TYR A 4 10.66 11.93 18.28
CA TYR A 4 11.51 11.90 17.10
C TYR A 4 11.29 13.19 16.31
N ASP A 5 12.39 13.81 15.89
CA ASP A 5 12.35 15.04 15.12
C ASP A 5 12.59 14.71 13.63
N PHE A 6 11.57 14.14 12.99
CA PHE A 6 11.68 13.77 11.59
C PHE A 6 11.80 14.99 10.70
N PRO A 7 12.72 14.97 9.72
CA PRO A 7 12.75 16.02 8.69
C PRO A 7 11.43 16.10 7.94
N GLN A 8 11.07 17.29 7.49
CA GLN A 8 9.81 17.51 6.80
C GLN A 8 9.70 16.68 5.52
N ASP A 9 10.79 16.58 4.75
CA ASP A 9 10.81 15.76 3.54
C ASP A 9 10.54 14.28 3.83
N HIS A 10 11.03 13.79 4.99
CA HIS A 10 10.80 12.41 5.42
C HIS A 10 9.32 12.20 5.74
N ARG A 11 8.72 13.13 6.47
CA ARG A 11 7.28 13.10 6.78
C ARG A 11 6.43 13.17 5.52
N ASP A 12 6.81 14.04 4.59
CA ASP A 12 6.10 14.20 3.32
C ASP A 12 6.15 12.93 2.48
N ALA A 13 7.31 12.28 2.43
CA ALA A 13 7.47 11.02 1.70
C ALA A 13 6.60 9.91 2.31
N GLN A 14 6.58 9.81 3.64
CA GLN A 14 5.76 8.81 4.32
C GLN A 14 4.27 9.06 4.08
N LEU A 15 3.83 10.32 4.14
CA LEU A 15 2.44 10.68 3.88
C LEU A 15 2.06 10.37 2.43
N ALA A 16 2.94 10.71 1.48
CA ALA A 16 2.73 10.40 0.07
C ALA A 16 2.61 8.89 -0.15
N LEU A 17 3.41 8.09 0.56
CA LEU A 17 3.33 6.63 0.50
C LEU A 17 1.96 6.13 0.96
N HIS A 18 1.44 6.64 2.08
CA HIS A 18 0.11 6.27 2.56
C HIS A 18 -0.99 6.66 1.58
N ARG A 19 -0.93 7.88 1.04
CA ARG A 19 -1.93 8.37 0.09
C ARG A 19 -1.91 7.57 -1.21
N THR A 20 -0.73 7.27 -1.71
CA THR A 20 -0.57 6.50 -2.95
C THR A 20 -1.10 5.08 -2.76
N ARG A 21 -0.80 4.46 -1.60
CA ARG A 21 -1.32 3.12 -1.30
C ARG A 21 -2.83 3.11 -1.23
N ALA A 22 -3.43 4.10 -0.56
CA ALA A 22 -4.89 4.21 -0.47
C ALA A 22 -5.51 4.40 -1.85
N ALA A 23 -4.92 5.25 -2.69
CA ALA A 23 -5.39 5.49 -4.05
C ALA A 23 -5.30 4.21 -4.90
N TYR A 24 -4.21 3.46 -4.75
CA TYR A 24 -4.04 2.20 -5.46
C TYR A 24 -5.09 1.17 -5.02
N GLU A 25 -5.30 1.02 -3.72
CA GLU A 25 -6.30 0.09 -3.20
C GLU A 25 -7.70 0.42 -3.71
N GLN A 26 -8.03 1.70 -3.74
CA GLN A 26 -9.33 2.15 -4.25
C GLN A 26 -9.46 1.87 -5.75
N TYR A 27 -8.42 2.14 -6.52
CA TYR A 27 -8.38 1.83 -7.95
C TYR A 27 -8.50 0.33 -8.19
N ALA A 28 -7.74 -0.47 -7.44
CA ALA A 28 -7.70 -1.93 -7.59
C ALA A 28 -9.06 -2.58 -7.28
N ALA A 29 -9.85 -1.97 -6.40
CA ALA A 29 -11.17 -2.51 -6.07
C ALA A 29 -12.10 -2.58 -7.27
N GLY A 30 -11.88 -1.74 -8.30
CA GLY A 30 -12.67 -1.76 -9.54
C GLY A 30 -12.09 -2.59 -10.66
N LEU A 31 -10.95 -3.25 -10.44
CA LEU A 31 -10.30 -4.06 -11.47
C LEU A 31 -10.89 -5.46 -11.55
N PRO A 32 -10.77 -6.14 -12.72
CA PRO A 32 -11.04 -7.57 -12.78
C PRO A 32 -10.22 -8.33 -11.73
N TRP A 33 -10.73 -9.49 -11.30
CA TRP A 33 -10.06 -10.25 -10.25
C TRP A 33 -8.74 -10.91 -10.70
N SER A 34 -8.46 -10.93 -12.01
CA SER A 34 -7.18 -11.42 -12.54
C SER A 34 -6.63 -10.44 -13.57
N ALA A 35 -5.32 -10.31 -13.66
CA ALA A 35 -4.64 -9.43 -14.61
C ALA A 35 -4.76 -9.95 -16.04
N THR A 36 -4.74 -11.28 -16.22
CA THR A 36 -4.91 -11.93 -17.50
C THR A 36 -6.31 -12.51 -17.61
N PRO A 37 -6.87 -12.64 -18.83
CA PRO A 37 -8.17 -13.28 -18.99
C PRO A 37 -8.16 -14.68 -18.39
N MET A 38 -9.17 -14.97 -17.57
CA MET A 38 -9.28 -16.27 -16.91
C MET A 38 -10.74 -16.69 -16.84
N PRO A 39 -11.02 -18.00 -17.05
CA PRO A 39 -12.37 -18.50 -16.86
C PRO A 39 -12.74 -18.51 -15.39
N GLY A 40 -13.98 -18.19 -15.10
CA GLY A 40 -14.53 -18.28 -13.76
C GLY A 40 -14.90 -19.72 -13.41
N TRP A 41 -15.48 -19.88 -12.24
CA TRP A 41 -15.97 -21.18 -11.76
C TRP A 41 -17.13 -20.96 -10.80
N GLU A 42 -17.95 -21.98 -10.66
CA GLU A 42 -19.06 -21.95 -9.72
C GLU A 42 -18.57 -22.27 -8.31
N ALA A 43 -19.32 -21.78 -7.32
CA ALA A 43 -19.03 -22.08 -5.94
C ALA A 43 -19.12 -23.59 -5.71
N ASP A 44 -18.16 -24.12 -4.93
CA ASP A 44 -18.11 -25.53 -4.60
C ASP A 44 -18.83 -25.74 -3.26
N LYS A 45 -19.96 -26.47 -3.30
CA LYS A 45 -20.81 -26.72 -2.13
C LYS A 45 -20.45 -28.02 -1.41
N GLN A 46 -19.20 -28.47 -1.50
CA GLN A 46 -18.82 -29.72 -0.85
C GLN A 46 -18.93 -29.64 0.68
N LEU A 47 -19.36 -30.75 1.26
CA LEU A 47 -19.61 -30.89 2.70
C LEU A 47 -18.33 -30.90 3.54
N HIS A 48 -17.18 -30.81 2.92
CA HIS A 48 -15.90 -30.85 3.62
C HIS A 48 -15.25 -29.44 3.61
N SER A 49 -14.30 -29.23 4.49
CA SER A 49 -13.73 -27.96 4.91
C SER A 49 -13.10 -27.08 3.83
N THR A 50 -13.06 -27.51 2.58
CA THR A 50 -12.47 -26.73 1.48
C THR A 50 -13.56 -26.12 0.61
N TYR A 51 -14.28 -25.16 1.17
CA TYR A 51 -15.24 -24.38 0.40
C TYR A 51 -14.49 -23.45 -0.56
N ARG A 52 -14.85 -23.49 -1.83
CA ARG A 52 -14.30 -22.62 -2.85
C ARG A 52 -15.41 -21.68 -3.34
N SER A 53 -15.24 -20.38 -3.09
CA SER A 53 -16.16 -19.38 -3.57
C SER A 53 -16.19 -19.33 -5.09
N GLY A 54 -17.37 -19.11 -5.67
CA GLY A 54 -17.48 -18.89 -7.11
C GLY A 54 -16.86 -17.60 -7.54
N LYS A 55 -16.39 -17.58 -8.81
CA LYS A 55 -15.92 -16.36 -9.45
C LYS A 55 -16.43 -16.30 -10.89
N PRO A 56 -16.84 -15.11 -11.37
CA PRO A 56 -17.19 -14.96 -12.79
C PRO A 56 -15.94 -15.01 -13.66
N ASP A 57 -16.15 -15.12 -14.96
CA ASP A 57 -15.04 -14.98 -15.90
C ASP A 57 -14.39 -13.61 -15.75
N SER A 58 -13.08 -13.56 -15.85
CA SER A 58 -12.34 -12.30 -15.83
C SER A 58 -11.86 -11.96 -17.24
N PRO A 59 -12.12 -10.74 -17.72
CA PRO A 59 -11.58 -10.31 -19.02
C PRO A 59 -10.10 -9.96 -18.96
N GLY A 60 -9.51 -9.92 -17.75
CA GLY A 60 -8.16 -9.42 -17.57
C GLY A 60 -8.14 -7.89 -17.53
N TYR A 61 -6.96 -7.32 -17.26
CA TYR A 61 -6.80 -5.87 -17.28
C TYR A 61 -6.74 -5.36 -18.71
N SER A 62 -7.36 -4.20 -18.97
CA SER A 62 -7.11 -3.48 -20.22
C SER A 62 -5.67 -2.95 -20.23
N GLN A 63 -5.21 -2.49 -21.40
CA GLN A 63 -3.88 -1.87 -21.48
C GLN A 63 -3.78 -0.66 -20.55
N GLU A 64 -4.83 0.15 -20.47
CA GLU A 64 -4.87 1.31 -19.58
C GLU A 64 -4.82 0.90 -18.12
N GLN A 65 -5.55 -0.14 -17.76
CA GLN A 65 -5.55 -0.65 -16.39
C GLN A 65 -4.18 -1.20 -16.00
N ALA A 66 -3.57 -1.98 -16.88
CA ALA A 66 -2.23 -2.53 -16.64
C ALA A 66 -1.18 -1.43 -16.48
N ALA A 67 -1.25 -0.39 -17.31
CA ALA A 67 -0.36 0.75 -17.23
C ALA A 67 -0.54 1.53 -15.92
N GLU A 68 -1.79 1.73 -15.50
CA GLU A 68 -2.09 2.44 -14.26
C GLU A 68 -1.61 1.65 -13.04
N VAL A 69 -1.80 0.34 -13.02
CA VAL A 69 -1.28 -0.53 -11.97
C VAL A 69 0.25 -0.42 -11.89
N ALA A 70 0.91 -0.50 -13.05
CA ALA A 70 2.37 -0.37 -13.11
C ALA A 70 2.85 0.98 -12.59
N ARG A 71 2.12 2.06 -12.90
CA ARG A 71 2.43 3.41 -12.41
C ARG A 71 2.33 3.47 -10.88
N TYR A 72 1.24 2.94 -10.31
CA TYR A 72 1.08 2.90 -8.85
C TYR A 72 2.19 2.09 -8.19
N GLN A 73 2.50 0.92 -8.73
CA GLN A 73 3.53 0.05 -8.17
C GLN A 73 4.91 0.73 -8.20
N ALA A 74 5.24 1.41 -9.30
CA ALA A 74 6.50 2.14 -9.43
C ALA A 74 6.58 3.28 -8.42
N GLU A 75 5.49 4.02 -8.24
CA GLU A 75 5.44 5.13 -7.29
C GLU A 75 5.54 4.63 -5.85
N LEU A 76 4.86 3.54 -5.51
CA LEU A 76 4.95 2.93 -4.19
C LEU A 76 6.38 2.47 -3.88
N LEU A 77 7.04 1.86 -4.87
CA LEU A 77 8.42 1.42 -4.71
C LEU A 77 9.35 2.62 -4.50
N ARG A 78 9.21 3.66 -5.33
CA ARG A 78 10.02 4.88 -5.22
C ARG A 78 9.89 5.49 -3.82
N LEU A 79 8.66 5.66 -3.36
CA LEU A 79 8.40 6.26 -2.05
C LEU A 79 8.88 5.37 -0.91
N SER A 80 8.73 4.06 -1.03
CA SER A 80 9.22 3.10 -0.04
C SER A 80 10.74 3.17 0.10
N ILE A 81 11.45 3.28 -1.03
CA ILE A 81 12.90 3.42 -1.03
C ILE A 81 13.29 4.75 -0.37
N GLU A 82 12.62 5.85 -0.75
CA GLU A 82 12.89 7.17 -0.19
C GLU A 82 12.73 7.19 1.33
N VAL A 83 11.65 6.61 1.85
CA VAL A 83 11.41 6.53 3.29
C VAL A 83 12.44 5.62 3.97
N SER A 84 12.71 4.44 3.40
CA SER A 84 13.54 3.42 4.04
C SER A 84 15.03 3.76 4.03
N THR A 85 15.49 4.55 3.06
CA THR A 85 16.90 4.90 2.91
C THR A 85 17.21 6.34 3.29
N HIS A 86 16.24 7.04 3.90
CA HIS A 86 16.44 8.43 4.28
C HIS A 86 17.62 8.55 5.27
N PRO A 87 18.49 9.58 5.10
CA PRO A 87 19.65 9.75 5.99
C PRO A 87 19.32 9.90 7.46
N TYR A 88 18.10 10.27 7.80
CA TYR A 88 17.66 10.41 9.18
C TYR A 88 17.92 9.14 10.01
N TRP A 89 17.71 7.96 9.40
CA TRP A 89 17.90 6.69 10.12
C TRP A 89 19.33 6.50 10.64
N SER A 90 20.33 7.02 9.93
CA SER A 90 21.71 6.90 10.35
C SER A 90 22.09 7.87 11.46
N THR A 91 21.20 8.82 11.79
CA THR A 91 21.41 9.71 12.94
C THR A 91 21.02 9.09 14.28
N LEU A 92 20.34 7.94 14.24
CA LEU A 92 19.86 7.26 15.44
C LEU A 92 20.90 6.24 15.92
N ASP A 93 21.26 6.32 17.19
CA ASP A 93 22.17 5.35 17.81
C ASP A 93 21.45 4.03 18.10
N SER A 94 20.14 4.11 18.43
CA SER A 94 19.34 2.95 18.75
C SER A 94 17.87 3.32 18.54
N GLY A 95 16.98 2.34 18.67
CA GLY A 95 15.54 2.59 18.59
C GLY A 95 15.00 2.83 17.19
N VAL A 96 15.71 2.35 16.14
CA VAL A 96 15.29 2.56 14.76
C VAL A 96 13.91 1.96 14.50
N VAL A 97 13.61 0.79 15.07
CA VAL A 97 12.29 0.15 14.88
C VAL A 97 11.19 1.02 15.45
N GLY A 98 11.37 1.55 16.67
CA GLY A 98 10.41 2.47 17.27
C GLY A 98 10.24 3.75 16.48
N ALA A 99 11.33 4.29 15.95
CA ALA A 99 11.30 5.49 15.11
C ALA A 99 10.52 5.24 13.80
N ARG A 100 10.73 4.09 13.17
CA ARG A 100 10.00 3.72 11.95
C ARG A 100 8.49 3.61 12.21
N MET A 101 8.12 3.02 13.33
CA MET A 101 6.71 2.93 13.72
C MET A 101 6.12 4.32 14.00
N ALA A 102 6.87 5.20 14.67
CA ALA A 102 6.43 6.56 14.95
C ALA A 102 6.22 7.36 13.66
N LEU A 103 7.13 7.24 12.68
CA LEU A 103 6.99 7.91 11.41
C LEU A 103 5.77 7.40 10.65
N LYS A 104 5.56 6.10 10.64
CA LYS A 104 4.42 5.47 9.97
C LYS A 104 3.08 6.02 10.46
N HIS A 105 2.99 6.38 11.75
CA HIS A 105 1.77 6.88 12.36
C HIS A 105 1.75 8.41 12.56
N ALA A 106 2.79 9.11 12.13
CA ALA A 106 2.89 10.56 12.34
C ALA A 106 1.75 11.34 11.67
N HIS A 107 1.28 10.86 10.51
CA HIS A 107 0.19 11.51 9.77
C HIS A 107 -1.15 11.43 10.53
N GLU A 108 -1.34 10.41 11.37
CA GLU A 108 -2.56 10.26 12.16
C GLU A 108 -2.68 11.38 13.20
N THR A 109 -1.57 11.69 13.86
CA THR A 109 -1.53 12.79 14.83
C THR A 109 -1.73 14.14 14.15
N ALA A 110 -1.09 14.36 13.01
CA ALA A 110 -1.25 15.59 12.23
C ALA A 110 -2.69 15.75 11.73
N GLY A 111 -3.33 14.64 11.33
CA GLY A 111 -4.73 14.65 10.94
C GLY A 111 -5.66 15.05 12.07
N ASP A 112 -5.41 14.55 13.29
CA ASP A 112 -6.18 14.88 14.47
C ASP A 112 -6.02 16.36 14.84
N GLU A 113 -4.82 16.90 14.73
CA GLU A 113 -4.56 18.31 14.99
C GLU A 113 -5.22 19.23 13.96
N ALA A 114 -5.35 18.77 12.72
CA ALA A 114 -5.98 19.53 11.65
C ALA A 114 -7.50 19.50 11.70
N ALA A 115 -8.04 18.56 12.42
CA ALA A 115 -9.49 18.46 12.62
C ALA A 115 -9.93 19.42 13.73
#